data_9fa2d338f267063a7d73a16ae242011d
#
_entry.id   9fa2d338f267063a7d73a16ae242011d
#
_cell.length_a   1.000
_cell.length_b   1.000
_cell.length_c   1.000
_cell.angle_alpha   90.00
_cell.angle_beta   90.00
_cell.angle_gamma   90.00
#
_symmetry.space_group_name_H-M   'P 1'
#
loop_
_entity.id
_entity.type
_entity.pdbx_description
1 polymer ?
#
loop_
_entity_poly.entity_id
_entity_poly.type
_entity_poly.pdbx_seq_one_letter_code
_entity_poly.pdbx_strand_id
1 'polypeptide(L)'
;SEPEPEQKFQYTKNAVISNGMTLYFQTNGTLDNIEERQETYFYSYDACDGRRETGLAKSGHIITESVQPGEEKILKLVYSMENADQDADVIILEMQTYRKALEAKAGLHKEMAKELVKSASQFVSRRESTNGRTILAGYPFFEDWGRDTMIALPGICISTGQYETAKEILRTFAVNE
;
A
#
# COMPACT_ATOMS: atom_id res chain seq x y z
N SER A 1 -21.38 -1.56 -24.45
CA SER A 1 -20.19 -1.23 -23.65
C SER A 1 -18.97 -1.43 -24.51
N GLU A 2 -18.17 -0.40 -24.67
CA GLU A 2 -16.88 -0.54 -25.35
C GLU A 2 -16.01 -1.54 -24.58
N PRO A 3 -15.28 -2.41 -25.28
CA PRO A 3 -14.34 -3.30 -24.60
C PRO A 3 -13.29 -2.45 -23.89
N GLU A 4 -13.05 -2.70 -22.61
CA GLU A 4 -11.97 -2.06 -21.90
C GLU A 4 -10.65 -2.29 -22.65
N PRO A 5 -9.78 -1.28 -22.73
CA PRO A 5 -8.48 -1.46 -23.36
C PRO A 5 -7.72 -2.57 -22.65
N GLU A 6 -7.19 -3.50 -23.43
CA GLU A 6 -6.39 -4.60 -22.93
C GLU A 6 -5.23 -4.07 -22.10
N GLN A 7 -5.18 -4.41 -20.82
CA GLN A 7 -4.07 -4.01 -19.96
C GLN A 7 -2.79 -4.69 -20.47
N LYS A 8 -1.87 -3.90 -20.97
CA LYS A 8 -0.57 -4.37 -21.42
C LYS A 8 0.44 -4.25 -20.29
N PHE A 9 1.01 -5.37 -19.90
CA PHE A 9 2.11 -5.43 -18.96
C PHE A 9 3.42 -5.66 -19.70
N GLN A 10 4.44 -4.90 -19.35
CA GLN A 10 5.80 -5.13 -19.81
C GLN A 10 6.64 -5.53 -18.59
N TYR A 11 7.34 -6.63 -18.71
CA TYR A 11 8.19 -7.19 -17.67
C TYR A 11 9.65 -6.96 -18.04
N THR A 12 10.41 -6.41 -17.12
CA THR A 12 11.86 -6.34 -17.18
C THR A 12 12.45 -7.15 -16.05
N LYS A 13 13.78 -7.27 -15.99
CA LYS A 13 14.46 -8.02 -14.93
C LYS A 13 14.11 -7.54 -13.52
N ASN A 14 13.79 -6.26 -13.35
CA ASN A 14 13.61 -5.63 -12.04
C ASN A 14 12.42 -4.66 -11.99
N ALA A 15 11.53 -4.72 -12.97
CA ALA A 15 10.34 -3.86 -12.99
C ALA A 15 9.19 -4.48 -13.79
N VAL A 16 7.98 -4.07 -13.41
CA VAL A 16 6.74 -4.28 -14.18
C VAL A 16 6.19 -2.92 -14.56
N ILE A 17 5.88 -2.74 -15.84
CA ILE A 17 5.35 -1.51 -16.39
C ILE A 17 3.94 -1.76 -16.90
N SER A 18 2.98 -0.96 -16.48
CA SER A 18 1.61 -1.01 -16.98
C SER A 18 0.98 0.38 -16.93
N ASN A 19 0.30 0.79 -18.00
CA ASN A 19 -0.42 2.06 -18.08
C ASN A 19 0.41 3.30 -17.68
N GLY A 20 1.70 3.32 -18.04
CA GLY A 20 2.61 4.41 -17.69
C GLY A 20 3.13 4.40 -16.25
N MET A 21 2.69 3.44 -15.43
CA MET A 21 3.23 3.23 -14.10
C MET A 21 4.31 2.15 -14.13
N THR A 22 5.37 2.35 -13.35
CA THR A 22 6.45 1.38 -13.19
C THR A 22 6.52 0.94 -11.74
N LEU A 23 6.45 -0.36 -11.51
CA LEU A 23 6.72 -0.98 -10.22
C LEU A 23 8.09 -1.63 -10.28
N TYR A 24 9.06 -1.05 -9.60
CA TYR A 24 10.40 -1.59 -9.44
C TYR A 24 10.42 -2.63 -8.32
N PHE A 25 11.29 -3.63 -8.44
CA PHE A 25 11.51 -4.60 -7.38
C PHE A 25 12.94 -5.10 -7.34
N GLN A 26 13.35 -5.50 -6.14
CA GLN A 26 14.65 -6.11 -5.84
C GLN A 26 14.44 -7.27 -4.89
N THR A 27 15.15 -8.36 -5.10
CA THR A 27 15.10 -9.55 -4.25
C THR A 27 16.48 -10.21 -4.15
N ASN A 28 16.71 -10.92 -3.07
CA ASN A 28 17.86 -11.83 -2.91
C ASN A 28 17.58 -13.24 -3.44
N GLY A 29 16.33 -13.53 -3.85
CA GLY A 29 15.95 -14.77 -4.51
C GLY A 29 16.23 -14.74 -6.01
N THR A 30 16.02 -15.87 -6.66
CA THR A 30 16.11 -15.99 -8.11
C THR A 30 14.79 -15.60 -8.75
N LEU A 31 14.86 -14.70 -9.72
CA LEU A 31 13.72 -14.27 -10.52
C LEU A 31 13.58 -15.18 -11.73
N ASP A 32 12.50 -15.92 -11.78
CA ASP A 32 12.09 -16.67 -12.96
C ASP A 32 11.02 -15.89 -13.72
N ASN A 33 11.30 -15.58 -14.98
CA ASN A 33 10.29 -15.06 -15.88
C ASN A 33 9.37 -16.22 -16.27
N ILE A 34 8.14 -16.18 -15.78
CA ILE A 34 7.15 -17.15 -16.21
C ILE A 34 6.48 -16.60 -17.45
N GLU A 35 6.19 -17.52 -18.38
CA GLU A 35 5.23 -17.27 -19.45
C GLU A 35 3.96 -16.71 -18.83
N GLU A 36 3.43 -15.63 -19.40
CA GLU A 36 2.21 -14.97 -18.94
C GLU A 36 1.09 -16.02 -18.80
N ARG A 37 0.79 -16.41 -17.56
CA ARG A 37 -0.43 -17.14 -17.27
C ARG A 37 -1.53 -16.14 -17.07
N GLN A 38 -2.49 -16.19 -17.95
CA GLN A 38 -3.70 -15.42 -17.82
C GLN A 38 -4.76 -16.32 -17.17
N GLU A 39 -5.24 -15.91 -16.00
CA GLU A 39 -6.33 -16.59 -15.30
C GLU A 39 -7.55 -15.68 -15.24
N THR A 40 -8.71 -16.28 -15.41
CA THR A 40 -10.00 -15.59 -15.26
C THR A 40 -10.53 -15.84 -13.86
N TYR A 41 -10.75 -14.77 -13.10
CA TYR A 41 -11.36 -14.84 -11.78
C TYR A 41 -12.84 -14.53 -11.87
N PHE A 42 -13.64 -15.25 -11.10
CA PHE A 42 -15.07 -15.01 -10.94
C PHE A 42 -15.33 -14.34 -9.60
N TYR A 43 -16.02 -13.21 -9.64
CA TYR A 43 -16.37 -12.42 -8.46
C TYR A 43 -17.85 -12.62 -8.12
N SER A 44 -18.13 -13.50 -7.19
CA SER A 44 -19.52 -13.88 -6.84
C SER A 44 -20.35 -12.72 -6.30
N TYR A 45 -19.75 -11.79 -5.55
CA TYR A 45 -20.46 -10.62 -5.04
C TYR A 45 -20.83 -9.65 -6.15
N ASP A 46 -19.94 -9.40 -7.09
CA ASP A 46 -20.23 -8.53 -8.24
C ASP A 46 -21.30 -9.13 -9.15
N ALA A 47 -21.30 -10.46 -9.33
CA ALA A 47 -22.35 -11.17 -10.05
C ALA A 47 -23.72 -10.99 -9.39
N CYS A 48 -23.81 -11.07 -8.05
CA CYS A 48 -25.05 -10.87 -7.32
C CYS A 48 -25.60 -9.43 -7.47
N ASP A 49 -24.72 -8.45 -7.62
CA ASP A 49 -25.08 -7.03 -7.78
C ASP A 49 -25.30 -6.63 -9.26
N GLY A 50 -25.19 -7.56 -10.19
CA GLY A 50 -25.30 -7.29 -11.63
C GLY A 50 -24.13 -6.49 -12.21
N ARG A 51 -22.99 -6.49 -11.51
CA ARG A 51 -21.73 -5.89 -11.97
C ARG A 51 -20.95 -6.90 -12.81
N ARG A 52 -19.82 -6.46 -13.35
CA ARG A 52 -18.91 -7.35 -14.08
C ARG A 52 -18.40 -8.45 -13.16
N GLU A 53 -18.79 -9.68 -13.45
CA GLU A 53 -18.53 -10.85 -12.62
C GLU A 53 -17.18 -11.53 -12.88
N THR A 54 -16.45 -11.11 -13.90
CA THR A 54 -15.16 -11.71 -14.29
C THR A 54 -14.07 -10.66 -14.41
N GLY A 55 -12.88 -11.01 -13.96
CA GLY A 55 -11.66 -10.25 -14.13
C GLY A 55 -10.52 -11.11 -14.66
N LEU A 56 -9.58 -10.47 -15.34
CA LEU A 56 -8.36 -11.12 -15.80
C LEU A 56 -7.23 -10.77 -14.84
N ALA A 57 -6.51 -11.79 -14.37
CA ALA A 57 -5.24 -11.61 -13.71
C ALA A 57 -4.13 -12.22 -14.56
N LYS A 58 -3.02 -11.51 -14.63
CA LYS A 58 -1.78 -12.01 -15.25
C LYS A 58 -0.78 -12.26 -14.12
N SER A 59 -0.20 -13.47 -14.09
CA SER A 59 0.94 -13.74 -13.22
C SER A 59 2.17 -13.05 -13.77
N GLY A 60 2.93 -12.43 -12.89
CA GLY A 60 4.17 -11.75 -13.24
C GLY A 60 5.40 -12.65 -13.01
N HIS A 61 6.28 -12.18 -12.16
CA HIS A 61 7.50 -12.91 -11.82
C HIS A 61 7.26 -13.91 -10.69
N ILE A 62 7.92 -15.06 -10.75
CA ILE A 62 8.09 -15.96 -9.61
C ILE A 62 9.48 -15.72 -9.03
N ILE A 63 9.52 -15.59 -7.71
CA ILE A 63 10.75 -15.51 -6.95
C ILE A 63 10.93 -16.85 -6.26
N THR A 64 12.05 -17.51 -6.55
CA THR A 64 12.39 -18.80 -5.98
C THR A 64 13.68 -18.71 -5.17
N GLU A 65 13.80 -19.59 -4.18
CA GLU A 65 15.03 -19.80 -3.42
C GLU A 65 15.16 -21.28 -3.07
N SER A 66 16.36 -21.81 -3.28
CA SER A 66 16.65 -23.20 -2.93
C SER A 66 17.05 -23.33 -1.48
N VAL A 67 16.37 -24.18 -0.74
CA VAL A 67 16.62 -24.44 0.70
C VAL A 67 16.93 -25.91 0.87
N GLN A 68 18.03 -26.24 1.54
CA GLN A 68 18.40 -27.62 1.87
C GLN A 68 17.64 -28.11 3.13
N PRO A 69 17.45 -29.40 3.30
CA PRO A 69 16.82 -29.93 4.52
C PRO A 69 17.55 -29.47 5.79
N GLY A 70 16.83 -28.80 6.71
CA GLY A 70 17.38 -28.22 7.93
C GLY A 70 18.01 -26.84 7.79
N GLU A 71 18.05 -26.27 6.59
CA GLU A 71 18.49 -24.90 6.34
C GLU A 71 17.31 -23.93 6.44
N GLU A 72 17.54 -22.74 7.01
CA GLU A 72 16.60 -21.63 7.01
C GLU A 72 17.15 -20.48 6.15
N LYS A 73 16.35 -19.92 5.26
CA LYS A 73 16.68 -18.75 4.46
C LYS A 73 15.59 -17.70 4.55
N ILE A 74 15.99 -16.45 4.58
CA ILE A 74 15.08 -15.31 4.54
C ILE A 74 15.02 -14.80 3.11
N LEU A 75 13.86 -14.95 2.47
CA LEU A 75 13.58 -14.33 1.19
C LEU A 75 13.15 -12.88 1.42
N LYS A 76 13.86 -11.95 0.82
CA LYS A 76 13.59 -10.52 0.89
C LYS A 76 13.08 -10.03 -0.45
N LEU A 77 12.03 -9.23 -0.42
CA LEU A 77 11.46 -8.55 -1.58
C LEU A 77 11.20 -7.10 -1.24
N VAL A 78 11.80 -6.20 -1.99
CA VAL A 78 11.51 -4.76 -1.96
C VAL A 78 10.82 -4.41 -3.28
N TYR A 79 9.75 -3.64 -3.22
CA TYR A 79 9.09 -3.08 -4.38
C TYR A 79 8.69 -1.64 -4.11
N SER A 80 8.78 -0.80 -5.14
CA SER A 80 8.54 0.63 -5.05
C SER A 80 8.13 1.20 -6.42
N MET A 81 7.38 2.27 -6.41
CA MET A 81 7.04 3.01 -7.63
C MET A 81 8.12 4.03 -8.05
N GLU A 82 9.10 4.28 -7.20
CA GLU A 82 10.22 5.20 -7.52
C GLU A 82 11.49 4.42 -7.90
N ASN A 83 12.04 3.67 -6.96
CA ASN A 83 13.13 2.72 -7.16
C ASN A 83 13.10 1.67 -6.03
N ALA A 84 13.78 0.56 -6.22
CA ALA A 84 13.87 -0.53 -5.24
C ALA A 84 15.30 -0.77 -4.72
N ASP A 85 16.17 0.22 -4.80
CA ASP A 85 17.62 0.09 -4.49
C ASP A 85 17.92 0.08 -2.97
N GLN A 86 16.89 0.23 -2.14
CA GLN A 86 17.05 0.24 -0.70
C GLN A 86 17.14 -1.18 -0.13
N ASP A 87 17.95 -1.34 0.92
CA ASP A 87 18.05 -2.60 1.64
C ASP A 87 16.78 -2.87 2.46
N ALA A 88 16.22 -4.07 2.33
CA ALA A 88 15.01 -4.46 3.03
C ALA A 88 15.12 -4.38 4.57
N ASP A 89 16.30 -4.68 5.14
CA ASP A 89 16.53 -4.61 6.58
C ASP A 89 16.53 -3.16 7.07
N VAL A 90 17.06 -2.24 6.27
CA VAL A 90 17.02 -0.81 6.57
C VAL A 90 15.57 -0.31 6.58
N ILE A 91 14.78 -0.66 5.56
CA ILE A 91 13.35 -0.30 5.48
C ILE A 91 12.58 -0.84 6.71
N ILE A 92 12.80 -2.09 7.08
CA ILE A 92 12.16 -2.71 8.24
C ILE A 92 12.53 -1.97 9.54
N LEU A 93 13.82 -1.63 9.71
CA LEU A 93 14.29 -0.91 10.89
C LEU A 93 13.69 0.50 10.97
N GLU A 94 13.63 1.22 9.86
CA GLU A 94 13.00 2.54 9.76
C GLU A 94 11.51 2.47 10.12
N MET A 95 10.78 1.49 9.58
CA MET A 95 9.38 1.27 9.91
C MET A 95 9.16 0.93 11.38
N GLN A 96 10.00 0.10 11.97
CA GLN A 96 9.93 -0.21 13.41
C GLN A 96 10.20 1.02 14.27
N THR A 97 11.17 1.82 13.88
CA THR A 97 11.53 3.07 14.56
C THR A 97 10.39 4.09 14.48
N TYR A 98 9.81 4.23 13.30
CA TYR A 98 8.64 5.09 13.08
C TYR A 98 7.45 4.65 13.96
N ARG A 99 7.12 3.35 13.99
CA ARG A 99 6.03 2.82 14.82
C ARG A 99 6.25 3.06 16.31
N LYS A 100 7.47 2.86 16.80
CA LYS A 100 7.83 3.18 18.20
C LYS A 100 7.69 4.67 18.51
N ALA A 101 8.06 5.54 17.58
CA ALA A 101 7.90 6.98 17.73
C ALA A 101 6.41 7.38 17.79
N LEU A 102 5.54 6.75 16.97
CA LEU A 102 4.09 6.97 17.04
C LEU A 102 3.52 6.55 18.40
N GLU A 103 3.89 5.37 18.91
CA GLU A 103 3.46 4.89 20.23
C GLU A 103 3.88 5.84 21.35
N ALA A 104 5.13 6.28 21.33
CA ALA A 104 5.65 7.22 22.32
C ALA A 104 4.93 8.57 22.28
N LYS A 105 4.66 9.07 21.06
CA LYS A 105 3.95 10.33 20.87
C LYS A 105 2.50 10.27 21.33
N ALA A 106 1.83 9.14 21.13
CA ALA A 106 0.46 8.93 21.56
C ALA A 106 0.33 8.82 23.09
N GLY A 107 1.39 8.43 23.80
CA GLY A 107 1.41 8.30 25.27
C GLY A 107 0.44 7.24 25.82
N LEU A 108 0.04 6.28 25.01
CA LEU A 108 -0.90 5.22 25.38
C LEU A 108 -0.13 3.99 25.88
N HIS A 109 -0.60 3.39 27.00
CA HIS A 109 0.15 2.34 27.67
C HIS A 109 -0.40 0.92 27.44
N LYS A 110 -1.67 0.80 27.06
CA LYS A 110 -2.28 -0.50 26.80
C LYS A 110 -1.88 -1.01 25.41
N GLU A 111 -1.49 -2.28 25.30
CA GLU A 111 -1.03 -2.88 24.03
C GLU A 111 -2.08 -2.71 22.90
N MET A 112 -3.35 -2.97 23.19
CA MET A 112 -4.41 -2.74 22.20
C MET A 112 -4.45 -1.31 21.70
N ALA A 113 -4.24 -0.32 22.58
CA ALA A 113 -4.23 1.09 22.19
C ALA A 113 -3.01 1.43 21.31
N LYS A 114 -1.85 0.84 21.59
CA LYS A 114 -0.67 0.99 20.75
C LYS A 114 -0.87 0.40 19.35
N GLU A 115 -1.50 -0.78 19.26
CA GLU A 115 -1.84 -1.38 17.96
C GLU A 115 -2.85 -0.51 17.18
N LEU A 116 -3.83 0.08 17.85
CA LEU A 116 -4.75 1.04 17.21
C LEU A 116 -4.05 2.29 16.69
N VAL A 117 -3.04 2.81 17.39
CA VAL A 117 -2.22 3.94 16.92
C VAL A 117 -1.49 3.59 15.62
N LYS A 118 -0.87 2.41 15.56
CA LYS A 118 -0.20 1.92 14.36
C LYS A 118 -1.17 1.74 13.20
N SER A 119 -2.32 1.14 13.46
CA SER A 119 -3.36 0.92 12.45
C SER A 119 -3.94 2.25 11.94
N ALA A 120 -4.20 3.20 12.83
CA ALA A 120 -4.69 4.52 12.48
C ALA A 120 -3.73 5.27 11.55
N SER A 121 -2.42 5.16 11.79
CA SER A 121 -1.41 5.82 10.96
C SER A 121 -1.40 5.34 9.50
N GLN A 122 -1.88 4.14 9.22
CA GLN A 122 -1.95 3.58 7.87
C GLN A 122 -2.98 4.28 6.97
N PHE A 123 -3.97 4.93 7.56
CA PHE A 123 -4.97 5.69 6.82
C PHE A 123 -4.49 7.09 6.43
N VAL A 124 -3.40 7.56 7.01
CA VAL A 124 -2.81 8.85 6.64
C VAL A 124 -1.94 8.68 5.41
N SER A 125 -2.31 9.39 4.35
CA SER A 125 -1.61 9.33 3.07
C SER A 125 -1.17 10.73 2.62
N ARG A 126 -0.24 10.78 1.66
CA ARG A 126 0.13 12.01 0.97
C ARG A 126 -0.83 12.24 -0.19
N ARG A 127 -1.31 13.46 -0.33
CA ARG A 127 -2.10 13.91 -1.47
C ARG A 127 -1.24 14.77 -2.40
N GLU A 128 -0.94 14.25 -3.58
CA GLU A 128 -0.04 14.94 -4.52
C GLU A 128 -0.59 16.28 -5.00
N SER A 129 -1.89 16.35 -5.28
CA SER A 129 -2.53 17.58 -5.81
C SER A 129 -2.39 18.80 -4.90
N THR A 130 -2.20 18.60 -3.59
CA THR A 130 -2.04 19.68 -2.60
C THR A 130 -0.67 19.66 -1.93
N ASN A 131 0.16 18.66 -2.23
CA ASN A 131 1.42 18.37 -1.54
C ASN A 131 1.24 18.28 0.00
N GLY A 132 0.03 17.97 0.46
CA GLY A 132 -0.34 17.85 1.85
C GLY A 132 -0.66 16.41 2.26
N ARG A 133 -1.24 16.24 3.43
CA ARG A 133 -1.72 14.96 3.94
C ARG A 133 -3.23 14.85 3.87
N THR A 134 -3.72 13.63 3.82
CA THR A 134 -5.14 13.30 3.85
C THR A 134 -5.38 12.01 4.63
N ILE A 135 -6.64 11.68 4.86
CA ILE A 135 -7.08 10.40 5.45
C ILE A 135 -7.90 9.67 4.39
N LEU A 136 -7.50 8.44 4.08
CA LEU A 136 -8.24 7.57 3.17
C LEU A 136 -9.49 7.05 3.88
N ALA A 137 -10.63 7.08 3.20
CA ALA A 137 -11.91 6.62 3.75
C ALA A 137 -11.96 5.10 3.91
N GLY A 138 -11.22 4.33 3.10
CA GLY A 138 -11.11 2.89 3.24
C GLY A 138 -10.29 2.22 2.14
N TYR A 139 -9.49 1.26 2.53
CA TYR A 139 -8.70 0.44 1.61
C TYR A 139 -9.52 -0.70 1.02
N PRO A 140 -9.25 -1.09 -0.24
CA PRO A 140 -8.43 -0.41 -1.26
C PRO A 140 -9.25 0.47 -2.20
N PHE A 141 -10.57 0.63 -1.98
CA PHE A 141 -11.50 1.13 -2.99
C PHE A 141 -11.93 2.58 -2.81
N PHE A 142 -11.66 3.17 -1.64
CA PHE A 142 -12.10 4.53 -1.35
C PHE A 142 -10.91 5.47 -1.24
N GLU A 143 -11.02 6.58 -1.93
CA GLU A 143 -10.09 7.69 -1.86
C GLU A 143 -10.33 8.53 -0.59
N ASP A 144 -9.84 9.75 -0.57
CA ASP A 144 -10.09 10.69 0.49
C ASP A 144 -11.42 11.43 0.28
N TRP A 145 -12.30 11.31 1.25
CA TRP A 145 -13.59 11.99 1.28
C TRP A 145 -13.61 13.00 2.41
N GLY A 146 -13.97 14.26 2.12
CA GLY A 146 -13.91 15.36 3.10
C GLY A 146 -14.66 15.07 4.38
N ARG A 147 -15.91 14.60 4.29
CA ARG A 147 -16.72 14.26 5.46
C ARG A 147 -16.09 13.15 6.29
N ASP A 148 -15.67 12.07 5.66
CA ASP A 148 -15.08 10.91 6.33
C ASP A 148 -13.75 11.29 6.97
N THR A 149 -12.94 12.08 6.29
CA THR A 149 -11.69 12.63 6.83
C THR A 149 -11.96 13.49 8.07
N MET A 150 -12.92 14.39 8.04
CA MET A 150 -13.22 15.25 9.20
C MET A 150 -13.76 14.47 10.40
N ILE A 151 -14.57 13.43 10.17
CA ILE A 151 -15.07 12.55 11.23
C ILE A 151 -13.94 11.72 11.83
N ALA A 152 -13.02 11.20 11.02
CA ALA A 152 -11.94 10.33 11.45
C ALA A 152 -10.75 11.09 12.08
N LEU A 153 -10.51 12.34 11.69
CA LEU A 153 -9.36 13.15 12.09
C LEU A 153 -9.15 13.23 13.61
N PRO A 154 -10.17 13.44 14.45
CA PRO A 154 -9.99 13.47 15.91
C PRO A 154 -9.40 12.15 16.44
N GLY A 155 -9.89 11.02 15.98
CA GLY A 155 -9.41 9.69 16.40
C GLY A 155 -8.03 9.37 15.85
N ILE A 156 -7.82 9.57 14.56
CA ILE A 156 -6.57 9.19 13.88
C ILE A 156 -5.41 10.11 14.25
N CYS A 157 -5.64 11.42 14.36
CA CYS A 157 -4.58 12.40 14.53
C CYS A 157 -4.53 13.02 15.93
N ILE A 158 -5.66 13.50 16.46
CA ILE A 158 -5.65 14.26 17.72
C ILE A 158 -5.42 13.33 18.91
N SER A 159 -6.19 12.25 19.01
CA SER A 159 -6.07 11.26 20.09
C SER A 159 -4.72 10.52 20.09
N THR A 160 -3.99 10.53 18.97
CA THR A 160 -2.67 9.93 18.82
C THR A 160 -1.53 10.94 18.89
N GLY A 161 -1.82 12.21 19.24
CA GLY A 161 -0.82 13.27 19.37
C GLY A 161 -0.23 13.78 18.06
N GLN A 162 -0.79 13.43 16.90
CA GLN A 162 -0.30 13.81 15.58
C GLN A 162 -0.86 15.17 15.14
N TYR A 163 -0.68 16.22 15.95
CA TYR A 163 -1.30 17.54 15.74
C TYR A 163 -0.84 18.23 14.46
N GLU A 164 0.43 18.10 14.06
CA GLU A 164 0.92 18.71 12.81
C GLU A 164 0.31 18.02 11.59
N THR A 165 0.19 16.69 11.62
CA THR A 165 -0.52 15.93 10.59
C THR A 165 -1.99 16.39 10.48
N ALA A 166 -2.66 16.61 11.62
CA ALA A 166 -4.03 17.12 11.61
C ALA A 166 -4.13 18.49 10.94
N LYS A 167 -3.20 19.40 11.23
CA LYS A 167 -3.15 20.73 10.61
C LYS A 167 -2.90 20.66 9.09
N GLU A 168 -2.01 19.78 8.65
CA GLU A 168 -1.76 19.56 7.23
C GLU A 168 -3.00 19.06 6.50
N ILE A 169 -3.72 18.09 7.10
CA ILE A 169 -4.98 17.57 6.57
C ILE A 169 -6.03 18.67 6.46
N LEU A 170 -6.23 19.45 7.51
CA LEU A 170 -7.18 20.57 7.48
C LEU A 170 -6.84 21.60 6.39
N ARG A 171 -5.55 21.91 6.21
CA ARG A 171 -5.10 22.81 5.14
C ARG A 171 -5.37 22.22 3.76
N THR A 172 -5.15 20.91 3.59
CA THR A 172 -5.42 20.19 2.34
C THR A 172 -6.87 20.39 1.88
N PHE A 173 -7.82 20.32 2.78
CA PHE A 173 -9.24 20.51 2.42
C PHE A 173 -9.64 21.99 2.35
N ALA A 174 -9.04 22.87 3.13
CA ALA A 174 -9.35 24.30 3.09
C ALA A 174 -8.93 25.01 1.80
N VAL A 175 -7.97 24.47 1.05
CA VAL A 175 -7.50 25.03 -0.24
C VAL A 175 -8.42 24.63 -1.41
N ASN A 176 -9.26 23.62 -1.23
CA ASN A 176 -10.11 23.05 -2.27
C ASN A 176 -11.60 23.43 -2.15
N GLU A 177 -11.92 24.40 -1.30
CA GLU A 177 -13.24 25.07 -1.25
C GLU A 177 -13.24 26.35 -2.18
#